data_39c6d74b22155c730b98762355698fa6
#
_entry.id   39c6d74b22155c730b98762355698fa6
#
_cell.length_a   1.000
_cell.length_b   1.000
_cell.length_c   1.000
_cell.angle_alpha   90.00
_cell.angle_beta   90.00
_cell.angle_gamma   90.00
#
_symmetry.space_group_name_H-M   'P 1'
#
loop_
_entity.id
_entity.type
_entity.pdbx_description
1 polymer ?
#
loop_
_entity_poly.entity_id
_entity_poly.type
_entity_poly.pdbx_seq_one_letter_code
_entity_poly.pdbx_strand_id
1 'polypeptide(L)'
;MPLPSRQTLLPFLRWLPNSSRRSLANDLLVGLSGAILALPQSIAYALIAGLPAEYGLYAAIVPVIIACLWGSSWHLISGPTAAISIVLFTSVSPLATPGSDQFVALVLLLTFLAGVFQWLLGLLRFGALVNFVSHSVVLGFTLGAAVVIALGQLPNLLGISVPSQTTALASLLDIGQHLPQADWRSLALAGFTLALSLLCKQLWPRSPALLIGLIVASLAVMAWPAQLGGIALVSSFEGSLPPFSPLSFELSSLLQLLPAAVACGMLGLVTSLSIARALASKSQQFLDANQEVRAQGLSNIVGPWFSASLSAGSFTRSALNLQAGAKSPLAGVFSALLVALFALFGAKLIAHIPLPSMAAGILLICWGLVDIPSVRALFRVSRSEFLVMLLTLLATLLLELQTAIYAGVLASLFFYLKRTSQPRVKFWQEGEEEVLRVEGSIFFGACHYLQQIIQRSAGERVIIDAHHVNFIDYAGVTMLHQEARRLQAQQRTLVLRRARPQVIEELQKLEGAEHCPVQFED
;
A
#
# COMPACT_ATOMS: atom_id res chain seq x y z
N MET A 1 -15.62 23.67 17.37
CA MET A 1 -15.40 23.14 16.00
C MET A 1 -16.70 23.38 15.22
N PRO A 2 -16.69 24.03 14.06
CA PRO A 2 -17.90 24.12 13.24
C PRO A 2 -18.34 22.72 12.80
N LEU A 3 -19.64 22.47 12.81
CA LEU A 3 -20.22 21.22 12.35
C LEU A 3 -19.76 20.93 10.91
N PRO A 4 -19.38 19.68 10.58
CA PRO A 4 -18.93 19.36 9.23
C PRO A 4 -20.06 19.69 8.23
N SER A 5 -19.70 20.40 7.17
CA SER A 5 -20.67 20.74 6.12
C SER A 5 -21.23 19.46 5.49
N ARG A 6 -22.48 19.48 4.96
CA ARG A 6 -23.07 18.33 4.24
C ARG A 6 -22.14 17.76 3.16
N GLN A 7 -21.36 18.61 2.51
CA GLN A 7 -20.36 18.22 1.50
C GLN A 7 -19.12 17.54 2.07
N THR A 8 -18.89 17.62 3.38
CA THR A 8 -17.81 16.91 4.07
C THR A 8 -18.25 15.50 4.45
N LEU A 9 -19.53 15.32 4.76
CA LEU A 9 -20.12 14.01 5.08
C LEU A 9 -20.43 13.18 3.83
N LEU A 10 -20.83 13.85 2.75
CA LEU A 10 -21.22 13.24 1.47
C LEU A 10 -20.41 13.88 0.32
N PRO A 11 -19.14 13.47 0.16
CA PRO A 11 -18.22 14.09 -0.81
C PRO A 11 -18.71 14.02 -2.26
N PHE A 12 -19.46 12.98 -2.62
CA PHE A 12 -20.03 12.83 -3.96
C PHE A 12 -20.98 13.96 -4.35
N LEU A 13 -21.57 14.70 -3.41
CA LEU A 13 -22.39 15.88 -3.70
C LEU A 13 -21.58 17.05 -4.30
N ARG A 14 -20.25 17.01 -4.25
CA ARG A 14 -19.38 18.04 -4.85
C ARG A 14 -19.27 17.90 -6.37
N TRP A 15 -19.24 16.69 -6.87
CA TRP A 15 -18.96 16.40 -8.27
C TRP A 15 -20.16 15.80 -9.03
N LEU A 16 -21.07 15.11 -8.35
CA LEU A 16 -22.24 14.48 -8.97
C LEU A 16 -23.15 15.47 -9.73
N PRO A 17 -23.46 16.67 -9.17
CA PRO A 17 -24.29 17.64 -9.89
C PRO A 17 -23.67 18.17 -11.18
N ASN A 18 -22.35 18.10 -11.32
CA ASN A 18 -21.61 18.56 -12.50
C ASN A 18 -21.49 17.49 -13.59
N SER A 19 -22.04 16.29 -13.37
CA SER A 19 -21.98 15.18 -14.32
C SER A 19 -22.96 15.41 -15.48
N SER A 20 -22.44 15.51 -16.71
CA SER A 20 -23.25 15.63 -17.93
C SER A 20 -23.62 14.25 -18.49
N ARG A 21 -24.66 14.16 -19.33
CA ARG A 21 -25.00 12.91 -20.02
C ARG A 21 -23.82 12.33 -20.82
N ARG A 22 -23.00 13.20 -21.41
CA ARG A 22 -21.82 12.81 -22.19
C ARG A 22 -20.71 12.24 -21.27
N SER A 23 -20.48 12.84 -20.08
CA SER A 23 -19.51 12.30 -19.11
C SER A 23 -19.97 10.97 -18.54
N LEU A 24 -21.27 10.79 -18.27
CA LEU A 24 -21.84 9.53 -17.80
C LEU A 24 -21.67 8.39 -18.81
N ALA A 25 -21.96 8.66 -20.11
CA ALA A 25 -21.75 7.67 -21.16
C ALA A 25 -20.28 7.29 -21.31
N ASN A 26 -19.36 8.26 -21.19
CA ASN A 26 -17.93 7.99 -21.20
C ASN A 26 -17.51 7.15 -19.98
N ASP A 27 -17.95 7.50 -18.77
CA ASP A 27 -17.63 6.80 -17.54
C ASP A 27 -18.19 5.37 -17.54
N LEU A 28 -19.33 5.12 -18.19
CA LEU A 28 -19.87 3.77 -18.39
C LEU A 28 -18.97 2.92 -19.30
N LEU A 29 -18.47 3.47 -20.41
CA LEU A 29 -17.55 2.76 -21.31
C LEU A 29 -16.21 2.46 -20.62
N VAL A 30 -15.70 3.41 -19.84
CA VAL A 30 -14.50 3.23 -19.02
C VAL A 30 -14.76 2.18 -17.94
N GLY A 31 -15.92 2.23 -17.28
CA GLY A 31 -16.35 1.24 -16.29
C GLY A 31 -16.44 -0.17 -16.86
N LEU A 32 -16.91 -0.33 -18.10
CA LEU A 32 -16.92 -1.62 -18.79
C LEU A 32 -15.50 -2.17 -18.97
N SER A 33 -14.56 -1.36 -19.41
CA SER A 33 -13.16 -1.76 -19.55
C SER A 33 -12.56 -2.13 -18.18
N GLY A 34 -12.92 -1.38 -17.13
CA GLY A 34 -12.53 -1.65 -15.75
C GLY A 34 -13.09 -2.98 -15.24
N ALA A 35 -14.36 -3.30 -15.50
CA ALA A 35 -15.01 -4.54 -15.11
C ALA A 35 -14.35 -5.76 -15.78
N ILE A 36 -14.09 -5.70 -17.09
CA ILE A 36 -13.42 -6.77 -17.85
C ILE A 36 -12.05 -7.12 -17.25
N LEU A 37 -11.29 -6.10 -16.80
CA LEU A 37 -10.01 -6.32 -16.15
C LEU A 37 -10.18 -6.81 -14.71
N ALA A 38 -11.17 -6.30 -13.99
CA ALA A 38 -11.38 -6.62 -12.58
C ALA A 38 -11.81 -8.07 -12.35
N LEU A 39 -12.63 -8.64 -13.24
CA LEU A 39 -13.19 -9.98 -13.09
C LEU A 39 -12.14 -11.07 -12.84
N PRO A 40 -11.18 -11.35 -13.76
CA PRO A 40 -10.20 -12.42 -13.53
C PRO A 40 -9.25 -12.09 -12.40
N GLN A 41 -8.88 -10.81 -12.22
CA GLN A 41 -7.99 -10.40 -11.15
C GLN A 41 -8.62 -10.60 -9.76
N SER A 42 -9.88 -10.24 -9.59
CA SER A 42 -10.57 -10.36 -8.31
C SER A 42 -10.73 -11.82 -7.87
N ILE A 43 -11.07 -12.70 -8.81
CA ILE A 43 -11.10 -14.15 -8.58
C ILE A 43 -9.72 -14.66 -8.17
N ALA A 44 -8.67 -14.30 -8.93
CA ALA A 44 -7.31 -14.70 -8.63
C ALA A 44 -6.86 -14.24 -7.23
N TYR A 45 -7.22 -13.02 -6.85
CA TYR A 45 -6.86 -12.46 -5.53
C TYR A 45 -7.63 -13.12 -4.38
N ALA A 46 -8.88 -13.55 -4.59
CA ALA A 46 -9.59 -14.35 -3.60
C ALA A 46 -8.90 -15.69 -3.37
N LEU A 47 -8.50 -16.41 -4.44
CA LEU A 47 -7.77 -17.67 -4.33
C LEU A 47 -6.41 -17.49 -3.64
N ILE A 48 -5.68 -16.41 -3.93
CA ILE A 48 -4.45 -16.06 -3.21
C ILE A 48 -4.74 -15.83 -1.71
N ALA A 49 -5.86 -15.20 -1.38
CA ALA A 49 -6.27 -14.96 0.01
C ALA A 49 -6.77 -16.22 0.72
N GLY A 50 -6.86 -17.37 0.04
CA GLY A 50 -7.43 -18.61 0.59
C GLY A 50 -8.96 -18.59 0.71
N LEU A 51 -9.61 -17.69 0.00
CA LEU A 51 -11.07 -17.51 -0.02
C LEU A 51 -11.68 -18.17 -1.26
N PRO A 52 -12.95 -18.59 -1.20
CA PRO A 52 -13.71 -18.97 -2.39
C PRO A 52 -13.73 -17.83 -3.43
N ALA A 53 -13.84 -18.19 -4.71
CA ALA A 53 -13.68 -17.26 -5.85
C ALA A 53 -14.66 -16.08 -5.83
N GLU A 54 -15.89 -16.29 -5.36
CA GLU A 54 -16.95 -15.30 -5.27
C GLU A 54 -16.61 -14.13 -4.33
N TYR A 55 -15.86 -14.38 -3.26
CA TYR A 55 -15.45 -13.31 -2.32
C TYR A 55 -14.56 -12.26 -2.98
N GLY A 56 -13.81 -12.65 -4.03
CA GLY A 56 -13.08 -11.70 -4.84
C GLY A 56 -13.99 -10.78 -5.65
N LEU A 57 -15.08 -11.31 -6.20
CA LEU A 57 -16.08 -10.51 -6.89
C LEU A 57 -16.80 -9.57 -5.92
N TYR A 58 -17.20 -10.05 -4.74
CA TYR A 58 -17.83 -9.22 -3.70
C TYR A 58 -16.92 -8.06 -3.25
N ALA A 59 -15.63 -8.32 -3.09
CA ALA A 59 -14.63 -7.30 -2.77
C ALA A 59 -14.41 -6.28 -3.91
N ALA A 60 -14.77 -6.62 -5.15
CA ALA A 60 -14.74 -5.73 -6.29
C ALA A 60 -16.07 -4.96 -6.51
N ILE A 61 -17.08 -5.16 -5.66
CA ILE A 61 -18.40 -4.52 -5.78
C ILE A 61 -18.58 -3.48 -4.67
N VAL A 62 -18.93 -3.91 -3.46
CA VAL A 62 -19.35 -3.00 -2.38
C VAL A 62 -18.24 -2.04 -1.93
N PRO A 63 -17.00 -2.50 -1.64
CA PRO A 63 -15.94 -1.58 -1.27
C PRO A 63 -15.59 -0.57 -2.35
N VAL A 64 -15.65 -0.97 -3.64
CA VAL A 64 -15.36 -0.07 -4.77
C VAL A 64 -16.38 1.05 -4.84
N ILE A 65 -17.68 0.74 -4.73
CA ILE A 65 -18.75 1.73 -4.75
C ILE A 65 -18.55 2.75 -3.62
N ILE A 66 -18.28 2.27 -2.40
CA ILE A 66 -18.09 3.14 -1.24
C ILE A 66 -16.84 4.00 -1.41
N ALA A 67 -15.71 3.42 -1.78
CA ALA A 67 -14.47 4.15 -1.98
C ALA A 67 -14.62 5.24 -3.07
N CYS A 68 -15.30 4.95 -4.16
CA CYS A 68 -15.56 5.93 -5.23
C CYS A 68 -16.49 7.06 -4.79
N LEU A 69 -17.53 6.79 -4.01
CA LEU A 69 -18.50 7.80 -3.58
C LEU A 69 -17.97 8.67 -2.43
N TRP A 70 -17.24 8.08 -1.48
CA TRP A 70 -16.71 8.81 -0.31
C TRP A 70 -15.27 9.26 -0.47
N GLY A 71 -14.54 8.79 -1.51
CA GLY A 71 -13.16 9.17 -1.79
C GLY A 71 -13.00 10.60 -2.26
N SER A 72 -11.75 11.02 -2.32
CA SER A 72 -11.33 12.30 -2.88
C SER A 72 -10.75 12.14 -4.28
N SER A 73 -10.21 10.98 -4.61
CA SER A 73 -9.61 10.69 -5.92
C SER A 73 -10.67 10.37 -6.98
N TRP A 74 -10.54 10.97 -8.16
CA TRP A 74 -11.44 10.69 -9.29
C TRP A 74 -11.07 9.41 -10.05
N HIS A 75 -9.82 8.98 -9.92
CA HIS A 75 -9.30 7.90 -10.76
C HIS A 75 -8.87 6.66 -9.97
N LEU A 76 -8.76 6.75 -8.64
CA LEU A 76 -8.41 5.61 -7.82
C LEU A 76 -9.54 4.57 -7.86
N ILE A 77 -9.20 3.36 -8.24
CA ILE A 77 -10.09 2.20 -8.17
C ILE A 77 -9.56 1.28 -7.07
N SER A 78 -10.34 1.15 -6.02
CA SER A 78 -10.08 0.23 -4.91
C SER A 78 -10.57 -1.18 -5.25
N GLY A 79 -10.29 -2.15 -4.38
CA GLY A 79 -10.74 -3.53 -4.49
C GLY A 79 -9.65 -4.51 -4.02
N PRO A 80 -9.82 -5.82 -4.19
CA PRO A 80 -8.82 -6.79 -3.80
C PRO A 80 -7.53 -6.58 -4.60
N THR A 81 -6.37 -6.77 -3.93
CA THR A 81 -5.03 -6.65 -4.54
C THR A 81 -4.16 -7.82 -4.12
N ALA A 82 -3.19 -8.21 -4.96
CA ALA A 82 -2.31 -9.33 -4.68
C ALA A 82 -1.58 -9.20 -3.33
N ALA A 83 -1.00 -8.02 -3.06
CA ALA A 83 -0.25 -7.76 -1.83
C ALA A 83 -1.11 -7.91 -0.56
N ILE A 84 -2.34 -7.38 -0.58
CA ILE A 84 -3.27 -7.51 0.54
C ILE A 84 -3.74 -8.96 0.69
N SER A 85 -4.07 -9.64 -0.42
CA SER A 85 -4.58 -11.02 -0.40
C SER A 85 -3.62 -11.99 0.26
N ILE A 86 -2.31 -11.84 0.01
CA ILE A 86 -1.33 -12.72 0.63
C ILE A 86 -1.16 -12.42 2.14
N VAL A 87 -1.24 -11.14 2.55
CA VAL A 87 -1.20 -10.80 3.98
C VAL A 87 -2.43 -11.34 4.70
N LEU A 88 -3.62 -11.27 4.09
CA LEU A 88 -4.83 -11.90 4.62
C LEU A 88 -4.63 -13.41 4.81
N PHE A 89 -4.15 -14.10 3.77
CA PHE A 89 -3.88 -15.53 3.82
C PHE A 89 -2.92 -15.89 4.95
N THR A 90 -1.75 -15.28 4.99
CA THR A 90 -0.72 -15.61 5.98
C THR A 90 -1.10 -15.23 7.41
N SER A 91 -1.96 -14.22 7.58
CA SER A 91 -2.45 -13.82 8.91
C SER A 91 -3.52 -14.75 9.46
N VAL A 92 -4.34 -15.37 8.61
CA VAL A 92 -5.49 -16.18 9.04
C VAL A 92 -5.25 -17.68 8.91
N SER A 93 -4.38 -18.14 8.00
CA SER A 93 -4.09 -19.57 7.80
C SER A 93 -3.52 -20.30 9.03
N PRO A 94 -2.81 -19.66 9.99
CA PRO A 94 -2.44 -20.32 11.23
C PRO A 94 -3.62 -20.53 12.21
N LEU A 95 -4.74 -19.81 12.01
CA LEU A 95 -5.91 -19.81 12.91
C LEU A 95 -7.04 -20.71 12.41
N ALA A 96 -7.17 -20.88 11.09
CA ALA A 96 -8.24 -21.66 10.47
C ALA A 96 -7.80 -22.24 9.12
N THR A 97 -8.43 -23.34 8.72
CA THR A 97 -8.16 -23.98 7.41
C THR A 97 -8.67 -23.09 6.27
N PRO A 98 -7.83 -22.75 5.27
CA PRO A 98 -8.24 -21.98 4.11
C PRO A 98 -9.51 -22.54 3.43
N GLY A 99 -10.42 -21.66 3.06
CA GLY A 99 -11.70 -22.00 2.42
C GLY A 99 -12.80 -22.46 3.38
N SER A 100 -12.52 -22.65 4.68
CA SER A 100 -13.56 -22.97 5.67
C SER A 100 -14.38 -21.74 6.04
N ASP A 101 -15.61 -21.95 6.55
CA ASP A 101 -16.48 -20.87 7.03
C ASP A 101 -15.82 -20.07 8.15
N GLN A 102 -15.07 -20.75 9.03
CA GLN A 102 -14.30 -20.09 10.08
C GLN A 102 -13.20 -19.19 9.50
N PHE A 103 -12.49 -19.64 8.48
CA PHE A 103 -11.46 -18.86 7.79
C PHE A 103 -12.07 -17.58 7.18
N VAL A 104 -13.18 -17.74 6.48
CA VAL A 104 -13.93 -16.62 5.90
C VAL A 104 -14.35 -15.62 6.95
N ALA A 105 -14.95 -16.09 8.05
CA ALA A 105 -15.38 -15.23 9.15
C ALA A 105 -14.22 -14.42 9.76
N LEU A 106 -13.04 -15.04 9.95
CA LEU A 106 -11.84 -14.37 10.46
C LEU A 106 -11.29 -13.34 9.45
N VAL A 107 -11.30 -13.63 8.15
CA VAL A 107 -10.89 -12.66 7.11
C VAL A 107 -11.83 -11.46 7.08
N LEU A 108 -13.14 -11.66 7.19
CA LEU A 108 -14.10 -10.57 7.24
C LEU A 108 -13.94 -9.72 8.50
N LEU A 109 -13.71 -10.35 9.66
CA LEU A 109 -13.41 -9.65 10.91
C LEU A 109 -12.10 -8.86 10.82
N LEU A 110 -11.03 -9.45 10.28
CA LEU A 110 -9.75 -8.78 10.03
C LEU A 110 -9.93 -7.55 9.12
N THR A 111 -10.74 -7.69 8.06
CA THR A 111 -11.07 -6.60 7.15
C THR A 111 -11.78 -5.45 7.88
N PHE A 112 -12.76 -5.77 8.71
CA PHE A 112 -13.48 -4.79 9.52
C PHE A 112 -12.54 -4.04 10.46
N LEU A 113 -11.67 -4.75 11.19
CA LEU A 113 -10.69 -4.14 12.11
C LEU A 113 -9.72 -3.23 11.37
N ALA A 114 -9.19 -3.67 10.22
CA ALA A 114 -8.34 -2.84 9.37
C ALA A 114 -9.08 -1.60 8.88
N GLY A 115 -10.35 -1.73 8.51
CA GLY A 115 -11.22 -0.61 8.12
C GLY A 115 -11.42 0.40 9.25
N VAL A 116 -11.70 -0.06 10.47
CA VAL A 116 -11.84 0.79 11.67
C VAL A 116 -10.53 1.54 11.93
N PHE A 117 -9.40 0.84 11.90
CA PHE A 117 -8.08 1.45 12.06
C PHE A 117 -7.84 2.55 11.01
N GLN A 118 -8.08 2.27 9.73
CA GLN A 118 -7.95 3.23 8.64
C GLN A 118 -8.87 4.44 8.84
N TRP A 119 -10.12 4.21 9.18
CA TRP A 119 -11.10 5.27 9.38
C TRP A 119 -10.74 6.18 10.55
N LEU A 120 -10.25 5.62 11.67
CA LEU A 120 -9.75 6.37 12.82
C LEU A 120 -8.55 7.24 12.44
N LEU A 121 -7.59 6.73 11.67
CA LEU A 121 -6.47 7.54 11.18
C LEU A 121 -6.94 8.72 10.30
N GLY A 122 -7.94 8.49 9.46
CA GLY A 122 -8.54 9.54 8.64
C GLY A 122 -9.30 10.58 9.46
N LEU A 123 -9.98 10.18 10.54
CA LEU A 123 -10.71 11.05 11.46
C LEU A 123 -9.74 11.92 12.28
N LEU A 124 -8.67 11.32 12.78
CA LEU A 124 -7.60 12.00 13.52
C LEU A 124 -6.69 12.86 12.61
N ARG A 125 -6.99 12.92 11.30
CA ARG A 125 -6.22 13.68 10.29
C ARG A 125 -4.77 13.20 10.14
N PHE A 126 -4.52 11.94 10.39
CA PHE A 126 -3.21 11.32 10.24
C PHE A 126 -2.89 10.84 8.82
N GLY A 127 -3.60 11.32 7.80
CA GLY A 127 -3.27 11.06 6.40
C GLY A 127 -1.83 11.45 6.02
N ALA A 128 -1.21 12.36 6.77
CA ALA A 128 0.19 12.70 6.60
C ALA A 128 1.14 11.60 7.14
N LEU A 129 0.76 10.82 8.18
CA LEU A 129 1.59 9.73 8.73
C LEU A 129 1.86 8.62 7.71
N VAL A 130 0.94 8.41 6.78
CA VAL A 130 1.15 7.46 5.69
C VAL A 130 2.38 7.81 4.83
N ASN A 131 2.84 9.07 4.87
CA ASN A 131 4.06 9.50 4.19
C ASN A 131 5.35 8.95 4.82
N PHE A 132 5.30 8.47 6.06
CA PHE A 132 6.47 7.87 6.74
C PHE A 132 6.75 6.44 6.29
N VAL A 133 5.79 5.76 5.65
CA VAL A 133 6.09 4.50 4.97
C VAL A 133 6.72 4.83 3.62
N SER A 134 8.01 4.57 3.51
CA SER A 134 8.76 4.91 2.29
C SER A 134 8.32 4.03 1.11
N HIS A 135 8.43 4.58 -0.09
CA HIS A 135 8.20 3.83 -1.34
C HIS A 135 9.10 2.58 -1.41
N SER A 136 10.30 2.64 -0.83
CA SER A 136 11.25 1.53 -0.78
C SER A 136 10.74 0.33 0.00
N VAL A 137 10.02 0.55 1.12
CA VAL A 137 9.35 -0.51 1.89
C VAL A 137 8.29 -1.20 1.03
N VAL A 138 7.43 -0.41 0.39
CA VAL A 138 6.36 -0.94 -0.48
C VAL A 138 6.96 -1.72 -1.65
N LEU A 139 8.02 -1.21 -2.27
CA LEU A 139 8.70 -1.87 -3.38
C LEU A 139 9.33 -3.20 -2.94
N GLY A 140 10.08 -3.22 -1.82
CA GLY A 140 10.69 -4.42 -1.27
C GLY A 140 9.67 -5.49 -0.89
N PHE A 141 8.60 -5.07 -0.19
CA PHE A 141 7.48 -5.94 0.16
C PHE A 141 6.79 -6.52 -1.09
N THR A 142 6.49 -5.68 -2.10
CA THR A 142 5.81 -6.12 -3.33
C THR A 142 6.64 -7.14 -4.10
N LEU A 143 7.96 -6.93 -4.19
CA LEU A 143 8.87 -7.88 -4.82
C LEU A 143 8.92 -9.22 -4.07
N GLY A 144 9.05 -9.17 -2.73
CA GLY A 144 9.03 -10.38 -1.90
C GLY A 144 7.70 -11.11 -1.99
N ALA A 145 6.57 -10.39 -1.92
CA ALA A 145 5.24 -10.95 -2.07
C ALA A 145 5.04 -11.60 -3.45
N ALA A 146 5.54 -10.98 -4.53
CA ALA A 146 5.48 -11.58 -5.86
C ALA A 146 6.18 -12.96 -5.92
N VAL A 147 7.34 -13.10 -5.26
CA VAL A 147 8.05 -14.39 -5.16
C VAL A 147 7.24 -15.39 -4.34
N VAL A 148 6.76 -15.01 -3.16
CA VAL A 148 5.96 -15.90 -2.28
C VAL A 148 4.68 -16.35 -2.98
N ILE A 149 3.97 -15.45 -3.66
CA ILE A 149 2.76 -15.80 -4.45
C ILE A 149 3.12 -16.78 -5.58
N ALA A 150 4.20 -16.48 -6.33
CA ALA A 150 4.62 -17.36 -7.43
C ALA A 150 4.93 -18.77 -6.94
N LEU A 151 5.63 -18.91 -5.82
CA LEU A 151 5.91 -20.19 -5.17
C LEU A 151 4.61 -20.90 -4.74
N GLY A 152 3.67 -20.18 -4.15
CA GLY A 152 2.37 -20.70 -3.73
C GLY A 152 1.48 -21.17 -4.90
N GLN A 153 1.74 -20.75 -6.14
CA GLN A 153 1.02 -21.22 -7.32
C GLN A 153 1.66 -22.43 -8.01
N LEU A 154 2.89 -22.80 -7.65
CA LEU A 154 3.56 -23.96 -8.24
C LEU A 154 2.78 -25.29 -8.06
N PRO A 155 2.18 -25.59 -6.89
CA PRO A 155 1.35 -26.80 -6.75
C PRO A 155 0.21 -26.86 -7.75
N ASN A 156 -0.54 -25.77 -7.95
CA ASN A 156 -1.63 -25.70 -8.91
C ASN A 156 -1.15 -25.83 -10.36
N LEU A 157 0.01 -25.27 -10.70
CA LEU A 157 0.63 -25.42 -12.01
C LEU A 157 1.03 -26.87 -12.30
N LEU A 158 1.56 -27.54 -11.29
CA LEU A 158 2.04 -28.91 -11.38
C LEU A 158 0.93 -29.94 -11.19
N GLY A 159 -0.28 -29.51 -10.79
CA GLY A 159 -1.41 -30.40 -10.50
C GLY A 159 -1.16 -31.31 -9.29
N ILE A 160 -0.32 -30.84 -8.31
CA ILE A 160 0.01 -31.57 -7.07
C ILE A 160 -0.72 -30.98 -5.89
N SER A 161 -1.04 -31.83 -4.91
CA SER A 161 -1.61 -31.37 -3.64
C SER A 161 -0.53 -31.31 -2.57
N VAL A 162 -0.16 -30.10 -2.16
CA VAL A 162 0.87 -29.85 -1.14
C VAL A 162 0.25 -29.01 -0.03
N PRO A 163 0.52 -29.32 1.26
CA PRO A 163 0.06 -28.48 2.37
C PRO A 163 0.59 -27.03 2.22
N SER A 164 -0.24 -26.05 2.56
CA SER A 164 0.18 -24.66 2.57
C SER A 164 1.18 -24.41 3.69
N GLN A 165 2.34 -23.87 3.34
CA GLN A 165 3.42 -23.54 4.29
C GLN A 165 3.48 -22.04 4.58
N THR A 166 3.96 -21.67 5.77
CA THR A 166 4.05 -20.28 6.22
C THR A 166 5.25 -19.52 5.66
N THR A 167 6.29 -20.23 5.20
CA THR A 167 7.51 -19.62 4.66
C THR A 167 7.82 -20.10 3.24
N ALA A 168 8.44 -19.24 2.44
CA ALA A 168 8.84 -19.54 1.07
C ALA A 168 9.78 -20.76 0.96
N LEU A 169 10.69 -20.89 1.92
CA LEU A 169 11.66 -21.99 1.94
C LEU A 169 11.00 -23.33 2.24
N ALA A 170 10.08 -23.40 3.21
CA ALA A 170 9.32 -24.60 3.51
C ALA A 170 8.46 -25.03 2.33
N SER A 171 7.81 -24.08 1.65
CA SER A 171 7.04 -24.34 0.43
C SER A 171 7.90 -24.97 -0.68
N LEU A 172 9.11 -24.46 -0.91
CA LEU A 172 10.04 -25.00 -1.90
C LEU A 172 10.45 -26.45 -1.61
N LEU A 173 10.75 -26.75 -0.35
CA LEU A 173 11.15 -28.09 0.06
C LEU A 173 10.01 -29.09 -0.12
N ASP A 174 8.79 -28.74 0.30
CA ASP A 174 7.60 -29.57 0.15
C ASP A 174 7.25 -29.82 -1.33
N ILE A 175 7.28 -28.79 -2.17
CA ILE A 175 7.07 -28.91 -3.61
C ILE A 175 8.10 -29.85 -4.22
N GLY A 176 9.39 -29.73 -3.82
CA GLY A 176 10.47 -30.59 -4.29
C GLY A 176 10.23 -32.08 -3.98
N GLN A 177 9.68 -32.40 -2.81
CA GLN A 177 9.35 -33.78 -2.42
C GLN A 177 8.18 -34.37 -3.23
N HIS A 178 7.20 -33.54 -3.65
CA HIS A 178 6.02 -33.96 -4.40
C HIS A 178 6.18 -33.84 -5.91
N LEU A 179 7.30 -33.34 -6.41
CA LEU A 179 7.57 -33.14 -7.84
C LEU A 179 7.36 -34.41 -8.71
N PRO A 180 7.68 -35.66 -8.23
CA PRO A 180 7.42 -36.87 -8.98
C PRO A 180 5.92 -37.14 -9.27
N GLN A 181 5.02 -36.48 -8.52
CA GLN A 181 3.55 -36.64 -8.69
C GLN A 181 2.98 -35.59 -9.66
N ALA A 182 3.83 -34.77 -10.28
CA ALA A 182 3.38 -33.70 -11.16
C ALA A 182 2.61 -34.24 -12.38
N ASP A 183 1.44 -33.63 -12.65
CA ASP A 183 0.63 -33.93 -13.81
C ASP A 183 1.05 -33.05 -15.00
N TRP A 184 1.67 -33.65 -15.99
CA TRP A 184 2.12 -32.98 -17.20
C TRP A 184 0.98 -32.27 -17.96
N ARG A 185 -0.29 -32.75 -17.83
CA ARG A 185 -1.47 -32.17 -18.49
C ARG A 185 -1.79 -30.79 -17.87
N SER A 186 -1.71 -30.69 -16.54
CA SER A 186 -1.87 -29.44 -15.80
C SER A 186 -0.78 -28.44 -16.21
N LEU A 187 0.47 -28.89 -16.28
CA LEU A 187 1.59 -28.05 -16.71
C LEU A 187 1.46 -27.59 -18.18
N ALA A 188 1.06 -28.48 -19.08
CA ALA A 188 0.84 -28.14 -20.48
C ALA A 188 -0.29 -27.11 -20.66
N LEU A 189 -1.41 -27.29 -19.95
CA LEU A 189 -2.54 -26.34 -19.98
C LEU A 189 -2.15 -24.97 -19.39
N ALA A 190 -1.41 -24.95 -18.30
CA ALA A 190 -0.88 -23.73 -17.72
C ALA A 190 0.08 -23.00 -18.68
N GLY A 191 1.01 -23.74 -19.28
CA GLY A 191 1.95 -23.22 -20.30
C GLY A 191 1.22 -22.67 -21.52
N PHE A 192 0.21 -23.38 -22.02
CA PHE A 192 -0.65 -22.91 -23.10
C PHE A 192 -1.37 -21.61 -22.75
N THR A 193 -1.98 -21.53 -21.55
CA THR A 193 -2.67 -20.33 -21.07
C THR A 193 -1.72 -19.14 -20.97
N LEU A 194 -0.52 -19.37 -20.43
CA LEU A 194 0.51 -18.34 -20.32
C LEU A 194 0.97 -17.84 -21.69
N ALA A 195 1.32 -18.77 -22.59
CA ALA A 195 1.77 -18.44 -23.95
C ALA A 195 0.70 -17.65 -24.72
N LEU A 196 -0.56 -18.10 -24.66
CA LEU A 196 -1.68 -17.43 -25.30
C LEU A 196 -1.92 -16.03 -24.72
N SER A 197 -1.87 -15.87 -23.39
CA SER A 197 -2.03 -14.57 -22.73
C SER A 197 -0.90 -13.60 -23.12
N LEU A 198 0.35 -14.08 -23.18
CA LEU A 198 1.50 -13.27 -23.62
C LEU A 198 1.37 -12.89 -25.09
N LEU A 199 0.99 -13.82 -25.96
CA LEU A 199 0.78 -13.57 -27.38
C LEU A 199 -0.35 -12.53 -27.60
N CYS A 200 -1.49 -12.69 -26.92
CA CYS A 200 -2.57 -11.71 -26.97
C CYS A 200 -2.11 -10.33 -26.51
N LYS A 201 -1.33 -10.24 -25.43
CA LYS A 201 -0.78 -8.98 -24.94
C LYS A 201 0.17 -8.32 -25.93
N GLN A 202 0.95 -9.12 -26.67
CA GLN A 202 1.87 -8.64 -27.69
C GLN A 202 1.15 -8.17 -28.96
N LEU A 203 0.16 -8.94 -29.45
CA LEU A 203 -0.58 -8.63 -30.68
C LEU A 203 -1.62 -7.52 -30.45
N TRP A 204 -2.30 -7.56 -29.31
CA TRP A 204 -3.35 -6.58 -28.92
C TRP A 204 -3.10 -6.05 -27.51
N PRO A 205 -2.23 -5.07 -27.32
CA PRO A 205 -1.84 -4.56 -25.99
C PRO A 205 -3.00 -4.03 -25.15
N ARG A 206 -4.12 -3.67 -25.79
CA ARG A 206 -5.34 -3.18 -25.12
C ARG A 206 -6.35 -4.28 -24.80
N SER A 207 -6.10 -5.52 -25.25
CA SER A 207 -7.02 -6.63 -24.98
C SER A 207 -6.92 -7.12 -23.53
N PRO A 208 -7.99 -7.71 -22.97
CA PRO A 208 -7.95 -8.38 -21.67
C PRO A 208 -7.28 -9.76 -21.81
N ALA A 209 -5.98 -9.76 -22.12
CA ALA A 209 -5.20 -10.95 -22.52
C ALA A 209 -5.35 -12.13 -21.55
N LEU A 210 -5.37 -11.86 -20.23
CA LEU A 210 -5.56 -12.87 -19.19
C LEU A 210 -6.95 -13.52 -19.28
N LEU A 211 -8.00 -12.70 -19.46
CA LEU A 211 -9.37 -13.21 -19.59
C LEU A 211 -9.51 -14.09 -20.84
N ILE A 212 -8.92 -13.67 -21.97
CA ILE A 212 -8.90 -14.46 -23.21
C ILE A 212 -8.21 -15.80 -22.99
N GLY A 213 -7.02 -15.79 -22.34
CA GLY A 213 -6.30 -17.02 -22.00
C GLY A 213 -7.12 -17.98 -21.15
N LEU A 214 -7.80 -17.48 -20.12
CA LEU A 214 -8.67 -18.27 -19.23
C LEU A 214 -9.89 -18.84 -19.98
N ILE A 215 -10.57 -18.04 -20.80
CA ILE A 215 -11.74 -18.49 -21.58
C ILE A 215 -11.32 -19.59 -22.54
N VAL A 216 -10.24 -19.40 -23.31
CA VAL A 216 -9.80 -20.40 -24.29
C VAL A 216 -9.36 -21.70 -23.60
N ALA A 217 -8.67 -21.61 -22.45
CA ALA A 217 -8.30 -22.79 -21.66
C ALA A 217 -9.52 -23.52 -21.10
N SER A 218 -10.53 -22.79 -20.62
CA SER A 218 -11.80 -23.38 -20.16
C SER A 218 -12.54 -24.12 -21.31
N LEU A 219 -12.60 -23.48 -22.48
CA LEU A 219 -13.19 -24.10 -23.67
C LEU A 219 -12.40 -25.34 -24.11
N ALA A 220 -11.06 -25.32 -24.00
CA ALA A 220 -10.24 -26.49 -24.32
C ALA A 220 -10.56 -27.69 -23.40
N VAL A 221 -10.70 -27.46 -22.08
CA VAL A 221 -11.07 -28.54 -21.13
C VAL A 221 -12.46 -29.07 -21.44
N MET A 222 -13.40 -28.22 -21.82
CA MET A 222 -14.75 -28.64 -22.20
C MET A 222 -14.77 -29.43 -23.54
N ALA A 223 -13.92 -29.04 -24.50
CA ALA A 223 -13.87 -29.67 -25.83
C ALA A 223 -13.14 -31.02 -25.83
N TRP A 224 -12.17 -31.23 -24.94
CA TRP A 224 -11.36 -32.44 -24.85
C TRP A 224 -11.43 -33.12 -23.46
N PRO A 225 -12.63 -33.54 -23.00
CA PRO A 225 -12.79 -34.11 -21.66
C PRO A 225 -12.04 -35.44 -21.47
N ALA A 226 -11.80 -36.19 -22.55
CA ALA A 226 -11.06 -37.46 -22.50
C ALA A 226 -9.57 -37.26 -22.15
N GLN A 227 -8.95 -36.15 -22.58
CA GLN A 227 -7.55 -35.84 -22.36
C GLN A 227 -7.33 -34.96 -21.14
N LEU A 228 -8.26 -34.04 -20.84
CA LEU A 228 -8.13 -32.96 -19.83
C LEU A 228 -9.11 -33.11 -18.66
N GLY A 229 -9.99 -34.14 -18.67
CA GLY A 229 -11.07 -34.30 -17.69
C GLY A 229 -10.66 -34.64 -16.25
N GLY A 230 -9.36 -34.79 -15.96
CA GLY A 230 -8.84 -34.98 -14.59
C GLY A 230 -8.25 -33.71 -13.96
N ILE A 231 -8.24 -32.60 -14.69
CA ILE A 231 -7.67 -31.34 -14.21
C ILE A 231 -8.62 -30.70 -13.21
N ALA A 232 -8.06 -30.25 -12.09
CA ALA A 232 -8.82 -29.54 -11.06
C ALA A 232 -9.39 -28.21 -11.59
N LEU A 233 -10.66 -27.96 -11.34
CA LEU A 233 -11.39 -26.77 -11.73
C LEU A 233 -11.61 -25.87 -10.51
N VAL A 234 -11.91 -24.59 -10.75
CA VAL A 234 -12.38 -23.67 -9.71
C VAL A 234 -13.71 -24.19 -9.17
N SER A 235 -13.89 -24.10 -7.83
CA SER A 235 -15.15 -24.54 -7.21
C SER A 235 -16.35 -23.79 -7.79
N SER A 236 -17.43 -24.54 -8.04
CA SER A 236 -18.70 -23.93 -8.45
C SER A 236 -19.28 -23.12 -7.27
N PHE A 237 -19.81 -21.94 -7.56
CA PHE A 237 -20.61 -21.17 -6.64
C PHE A 237 -21.96 -20.80 -7.27
N GLU A 238 -22.94 -20.59 -6.43
CA GLU A 238 -24.23 -20.06 -6.89
C GLU A 238 -24.06 -18.58 -7.22
N GLY A 239 -24.45 -18.19 -8.44
CA GLY A 239 -24.42 -16.80 -8.87
C GLY A 239 -25.27 -15.94 -7.94
N SER A 240 -24.65 -15.12 -7.13
CA SER A 240 -25.34 -14.27 -6.15
C SER A 240 -24.71 -12.88 -6.06
N LEU A 241 -25.52 -11.92 -5.64
CA LEU A 241 -25.01 -10.64 -5.16
C LEU A 241 -24.32 -10.85 -3.79
N PRO A 242 -23.44 -9.92 -3.38
CA PRO A 242 -22.79 -10.00 -2.07
C PRO A 242 -23.82 -10.24 -0.96
N PRO A 243 -23.83 -11.41 -0.31
CA PRO A 243 -24.79 -11.69 0.75
C PRO A 243 -24.43 -10.89 1.99
N PHE A 244 -25.44 -10.60 2.81
CA PHE A 244 -25.24 -10.03 4.12
C PHE A 244 -24.64 -11.07 5.07
N SER A 245 -23.45 -10.80 5.60
CA SER A 245 -22.69 -11.68 6.50
C SER A 245 -22.52 -10.99 7.85
N PRO A 246 -23.23 -11.44 8.90
CA PRO A 246 -23.06 -10.89 10.24
C PRO A 246 -21.67 -11.26 10.77
N LEU A 247 -20.96 -10.25 11.30
CA LEU A 247 -19.64 -10.43 11.89
C LEU A 247 -19.77 -10.92 13.34
N SER A 248 -18.93 -11.89 13.73
CA SER A 248 -18.81 -12.31 15.12
C SER A 248 -17.65 -11.55 15.80
N PHE A 249 -17.94 -10.91 16.94
CA PHE A 249 -16.96 -10.10 17.69
C PHE A 249 -16.49 -10.83 18.95
N GLU A 250 -15.89 -12.00 18.79
CA GLU A 250 -15.27 -12.71 19.90
C GLU A 250 -13.98 -12.01 20.33
N LEU A 251 -13.84 -11.74 21.64
CA LEU A 251 -12.71 -11.00 22.18
C LEU A 251 -11.37 -11.66 21.87
N SER A 252 -11.31 -13.00 21.91
CA SER A 252 -10.13 -13.79 21.56
C SER A 252 -9.67 -13.54 20.13
N SER A 253 -10.60 -13.61 19.18
CA SER A 253 -10.34 -13.38 17.74
C SER A 253 -9.94 -11.93 17.47
N LEU A 254 -10.59 -10.96 18.16
CA LEU A 254 -10.25 -9.54 18.05
C LEU A 254 -8.79 -9.27 18.45
N LEU A 255 -8.36 -9.79 19.61
CA LEU A 255 -6.99 -9.58 20.11
C LEU A 255 -5.94 -10.26 19.22
N GLN A 256 -6.22 -11.45 18.71
CA GLN A 256 -5.31 -12.17 17.82
C GLN A 256 -5.15 -11.48 16.46
N LEU A 257 -6.23 -10.93 15.90
CA LEU A 257 -6.21 -10.30 14.58
C LEU A 257 -5.75 -8.83 14.60
N LEU A 258 -5.71 -8.17 15.74
CA LEU A 258 -5.39 -6.73 15.83
C LEU A 258 -4.02 -6.36 15.20
N PRO A 259 -2.91 -7.08 15.45
CA PRO A 259 -1.63 -6.77 14.80
C PRO A 259 -1.72 -6.89 13.27
N ALA A 260 -2.34 -7.95 12.77
CA ALA A 260 -2.53 -8.14 11.33
C ALA A 260 -3.44 -7.07 10.73
N ALA A 261 -4.48 -6.63 11.45
CA ALA A 261 -5.37 -5.56 11.03
C ALA A 261 -4.65 -4.21 10.85
N VAL A 262 -3.75 -3.88 11.78
CA VAL A 262 -2.90 -2.69 11.68
C VAL A 262 -1.95 -2.81 10.48
N ALA A 263 -1.29 -3.94 10.30
CA ALA A 263 -0.38 -4.17 9.17
C ALA A 263 -1.10 -4.07 7.81
N CYS A 264 -2.22 -4.78 7.66
CA CYS A 264 -3.06 -4.75 6.46
C CYS A 264 -3.62 -3.34 6.21
N GLY A 265 -4.10 -2.69 7.27
CA GLY A 265 -4.63 -1.34 7.20
C GLY A 265 -3.59 -0.32 6.73
N MET A 266 -2.37 -0.36 7.28
CA MET A 266 -1.25 0.49 6.87
C MET A 266 -0.83 0.22 5.43
N LEU A 267 -0.64 -1.04 5.05
CA LEU A 267 -0.27 -1.41 3.68
C LEU A 267 -1.32 -0.91 2.68
N GLY A 268 -2.60 -1.13 2.98
CA GLY A 268 -3.71 -0.68 2.15
C GLY A 268 -3.74 0.85 1.97
N LEU A 269 -3.52 1.61 3.05
CA LEU A 269 -3.47 3.08 2.98
C LEU A 269 -2.27 3.59 2.20
N VAL A 270 -1.09 3.03 2.45
CA VAL A 270 0.14 3.47 1.78
C VAL A 270 0.03 3.26 0.27
N THR A 271 -0.41 2.06 -0.14
CA THR A 271 -0.60 1.76 -1.57
C THR A 271 -1.67 2.65 -2.18
N SER A 272 -2.84 2.79 -1.55
CA SER A 272 -3.95 3.61 -2.06
C SER A 272 -3.57 5.09 -2.19
N LEU A 273 -2.97 5.69 -1.16
CA LEU A 273 -2.58 7.11 -1.21
C LEU A 273 -1.42 7.37 -2.17
N SER A 274 -0.45 6.46 -2.29
CA SER A 274 0.64 6.60 -3.26
C SER A 274 0.10 6.60 -4.69
N ILE A 275 -0.82 5.68 -5.01
CA ILE A 275 -1.48 5.61 -6.31
C ILE A 275 -2.35 6.85 -6.55
N ALA A 276 -3.19 7.22 -5.58
CA ALA A 276 -4.07 8.39 -5.70
C ALA A 276 -3.28 9.68 -5.98
N ARG A 277 -2.14 9.89 -5.29
CA ARG A 277 -1.25 11.04 -5.52
C ARG A 277 -0.59 11.02 -6.89
N ALA A 278 -0.07 9.86 -7.32
CA ALA A 278 0.54 9.72 -8.63
C ALA A 278 -0.46 10.04 -9.76
N LEU A 279 -1.71 9.59 -9.62
CA LEU A 279 -2.77 9.87 -10.58
C LEU A 279 -3.27 11.32 -10.49
N ALA A 280 -3.42 11.87 -9.28
CA ALA A 280 -3.81 13.26 -9.07
C ALA A 280 -2.80 14.24 -9.69
N SER A 281 -1.48 13.95 -9.55
CA SER A 281 -0.42 14.73 -10.19
C SER A 281 -0.54 14.71 -11.73
N LYS A 282 -0.85 13.54 -12.32
CA LYS A 282 -1.01 13.41 -13.79
C LYS A 282 -2.30 14.06 -14.31
N SER A 283 -3.38 13.99 -13.55
CA SER A 283 -4.68 14.57 -13.90
C SER A 283 -4.87 16.00 -13.42
N GLN A 284 -3.88 16.57 -12.70
CA GLN A 284 -3.92 17.89 -12.05
C GLN A 284 -5.14 18.07 -11.14
N GLN A 285 -5.55 16.98 -10.49
CA GLN A 285 -6.66 16.96 -9.55
C GLN A 285 -6.18 17.27 -8.14
N PHE A 286 -6.95 18.06 -7.36
CA PHE A 286 -6.73 18.21 -5.93
C PHE A 286 -7.12 16.92 -5.19
N LEU A 287 -6.24 16.42 -4.32
CA LEU A 287 -6.45 15.22 -3.51
C LEU A 287 -6.41 15.59 -2.02
N ASP A 288 -7.50 15.36 -1.32
CA ASP A 288 -7.55 15.39 0.15
C ASP A 288 -7.20 14.00 0.69
N ALA A 289 -5.97 13.87 1.22
CA ALA A 289 -5.47 12.60 1.75
C ALA A 289 -6.30 12.08 2.93
N ASN A 290 -6.78 12.96 3.82
CA ASN A 290 -7.58 12.53 4.97
C ASN A 290 -8.96 12.03 4.54
N GLN A 291 -9.54 12.66 3.52
CA GLN A 291 -10.81 12.20 2.94
C GLN A 291 -10.63 10.84 2.27
N GLU A 292 -9.52 10.64 1.54
CA GLU A 292 -9.22 9.35 0.89
C GLU A 292 -9.03 8.24 1.94
N VAL A 293 -8.29 8.50 3.02
CA VAL A 293 -8.11 7.55 4.13
C VAL A 293 -9.45 7.18 4.77
N ARG A 294 -10.34 8.16 5.01
CA ARG A 294 -11.68 7.90 5.55
C ARG A 294 -12.52 7.04 4.61
N ALA A 295 -12.44 7.28 3.30
CA ALA A 295 -13.17 6.49 2.32
C ALA A 295 -12.67 5.04 2.25
N GLN A 296 -11.35 4.82 2.26
CA GLN A 296 -10.76 3.48 2.30
C GLN A 296 -11.18 2.75 3.60
N GLY A 297 -11.13 3.44 4.76
CA GLY A 297 -11.59 2.89 6.02
C GLY A 297 -13.09 2.54 5.99
N LEU A 298 -13.94 3.44 5.51
CA LEU A 298 -15.38 3.20 5.41
C LEU A 298 -15.71 2.03 4.48
N SER A 299 -15.02 1.91 3.34
CA SER A 299 -15.20 0.79 2.41
C SER A 299 -14.87 -0.55 3.05
N ASN A 300 -13.84 -0.59 3.91
CA ASN A 300 -13.40 -1.78 4.63
C ASN A 300 -14.18 -2.03 5.94
N ILE A 301 -14.90 -1.05 6.47
CA ILE A 301 -15.86 -1.25 7.56
C ILE A 301 -17.16 -1.87 7.02
N VAL A 302 -17.67 -1.34 5.90
CA VAL A 302 -18.97 -1.76 5.37
C VAL A 302 -18.85 -3.02 4.51
N GLY A 303 -17.76 -3.16 3.75
CA GLY A 303 -17.56 -4.30 2.85
C GLY A 303 -17.76 -5.69 3.49
N PRO A 304 -17.18 -5.98 4.67
CA PRO A 304 -17.32 -7.29 5.33
C PRO A 304 -18.75 -7.72 5.66
N TRP A 305 -19.64 -6.78 5.92
CA TRP A 305 -21.08 -7.06 6.11
C TRP A 305 -21.74 -7.57 4.83
N PHE A 306 -21.10 -7.38 3.69
CA PHE A 306 -21.52 -7.86 2.38
C PHE A 306 -20.47 -8.84 1.81
N SER A 307 -19.87 -9.66 2.67
CA SER A 307 -18.93 -10.72 2.27
C SER A 307 -17.72 -10.25 1.49
N ALA A 308 -17.34 -8.98 1.59
CA ALA A 308 -16.19 -8.45 0.87
C ALA A 308 -14.93 -8.48 1.75
N SER A 309 -13.84 -9.04 1.22
CA SER A 309 -12.52 -8.99 1.83
C SER A 309 -11.87 -7.62 1.70
N LEU A 310 -10.72 -7.42 2.36
CA LEU A 310 -10.02 -6.14 2.43
C LEU A 310 -9.69 -5.59 1.05
N SER A 311 -10.11 -4.34 0.86
CA SER A 311 -9.96 -3.57 -0.37
C SER A 311 -8.89 -2.49 -0.19
N ALA A 312 -8.07 -2.30 -1.23
CA ALA A 312 -7.09 -1.21 -1.32
C ALA A 312 -6.97 -0.72 -2.76
N GLY A 313 -6.30 0.41 -2.98
CA GLY A 313 -6.07 0.96 -4.30
C GLY A 313 -5.30 0.00 -5.22
N SER A 314 -5.80 -0.21 -6.42
CA SER A 314 -5.16 -1.02 -7.45
C SER A 314 -4.50 -0.13 -8.51
N PHE A 315 -3.17 -0.22 -8.65
CA PHE A 315 -2.44 0.58 -9.64
C PHE A 315 -2.92 0.29 -11.07
N THR A 316 -3.04 -0.97 -11.44
CA THR A 316 -3.41 -1.38 -12.81
C THR A 316 -4.81 -0.92 -13.19
N ARG A 317 -5.80 -1.11 -12.30
CA ARG A 317 -7.18 -0.67 -12.52
C ARG A 317 -7.30 0.85 -12.54
N SER A 318 -6.60 1.53 -11.63
CA SER A 318 -6.62 2.99 -11.54
C SER A 318 -5.89 3.66 -12.71
N ALA A 319 -4.76 3.11 -13.15
CA ALA A 319 -4.05 3.59 -14.33
C ALA A 319 -4.89 3.41 -15.61
N LEU A 320 -5.56 2.26 -15.76
CA LEU A 320 -6.51 2.03 -16.87
C LEU A 320 -7.65 3.05 -16.83
N ASN A 321 -8.23 3.30 -15.65
CA ASN A 321 -9.33 4.25 -15.46
C ASN A 321 -8.94 5.66 -15.94
N LEU A 322 -7.73 6.14 -15.58
CA LEU A 322 -7.19 7.41 -16.05
C LEU A 322 -6.90 7.39 -17.56
N GLN A 323 -6.21 6.33 -18.07
CA GLN A 323 -5.83 6.23 -19.49
C GLN A 323 -7.03 6.10 -20.42
N ALA A 324 -8.08 5.42 -19.98
CA ALA A 324 -9.34 5.30 -20.71
C ALA A 324 -10.18 6.60 -20.67
N GLY A 325 -9.72 7.60 -19.89
CA GLY A 325 -10.31 8.94 -19.90
C GLY A 325 -11.53 9.10 -19.01
N ALA A 326 -11.58 8.40 -17.85
CA ALA A 326 -12.61 8.62 -16.84
C ALA A 326 -12.74 10.10 -16.48
N LYS A 327 -13.98 10.55 -16.37
CA LYS A 327 -14.30 11.96 -16.08
C LYS A 327 -14.73 12.18 -14.64
N SER A 328 -15.15 11.11 -13.96
CA SER A 328 -15.57 11.16 -12.57
C SER A 328 -15.39 9.80 -11.88
N PRO A 329 -15.54 9.72 -10.55
CA PRO A 329 -15.52 8.46 -9.81
C PRO A 329 -16.62 7.46 -10.22
N LEU A 330 -17.65 7.92 -10.99
CA LEU A 330 -18.72 7.03 -11.49
C LEU A 330 -18.20 5.92 -12.40
N ALA A 331 -17.08 6.11 -13.08
CA ALA A 331 -16.45 5.03 -13.85
C ALA A 331 -16.17 3.79 -12.99
N GLY A 332 -15.67 4.00 -11.74
CA GLY A 332 -15.48 2.91 -10.77
C GLY A 332 -16.80 2.31 -10.28
N VAL A 333 -17.82 3.14 -10.04
CA VAL A 333 -19.16 2.67 -9.67
C VAL A 333 -19.77 1.82 -10.80
N PHE A 334 -19.69 2.25 -12.04
CA PHE A 334 -20.16 1.47 -13.19
C PHE A 334 -19.37 0.16 -13.34
N SER A 335 -18.05 0.18 -13.14
CA SER A 335 -17.25 -1.03 -13.12
C SER A 335 -17.74 -2.03 -12.07
N ALA A 336 -18.01 -1.57 -10.86
CA ALA A 336 -18.51 -2.42 -9.77
C ALA A 336 -19.91 -2.99 -10.06
N LEU A 337 -20.82 -2.18 -10.63
CA LEU A 337 -22.15 -2.65 -11.03
C LEU A 337 -22.09 -3.68 -12.17
N LEU A 338 -21.18 -3.53 -13.13
CA LEU A 338 -20.96 -4.52 -14.18
C LEU A 338 -20.35 -5.81 -13.65
N VAL A 339 -19.45 -5.73 -12.65
CA VAL A 339 -18.95 -6.91 -11.94
C VAL A 339 -20.08 -7.60 -11.19
N ALA A 340 -20.99 -6.86 -10.54
CA ALA A 340 -22.17 -7.42 -9.88
C ALA A 340 -23.09 -8.15 -10.87
N LEU A 341 -23.32 -7.57 -12.04
CA LEU A 341 -24.10 -8.20 -13.12
C LEU A 341 -23.45 -9.52 -13.57
N PHE A 342 -22.12 -9.52 -13.72
CA PHE A 342 -21.37 -10.73 -14.05
C PHE A 342 -21.40 -11.77 -12.93
N ALA A 343 -21.35 -11.36 -11.67
CA ALA A 343 -21.46 -12.27 -10.52
C ALA A 343 -22.80 -13.01 -10.52
N LEU A 344 -23.89 -12.34 -10.95
CA LEU A 344 -25.21 -12.95 -11.05
C LEU A 344 -25.33 -13.96 -12.20
N PHE A 345 -24.80 -13.63 -13.38
CA PHE A 345 -25.04 -14.39 -14.60
C PHE A 345 -23.84 -15.21 -15.07
N GLY A 346 -22.62 -14.88 -14.62
CA GLY A 346 -21.36 -15.50 -15.07
C GLY A 346 -20.86 -16.65 -14.21
N ALA A 347 -21.50 -16.99 -13.10
CA ALA A 347 -21.05 -18.01 -12.15
C ALA A 347 -20.75 -19.37 -12.80
N LYS A 348 -21.62 -19.82 -13.72
CA LYS A 348 -21.43 -21.09 -14.46
C LYS A 348 -20.16 -21.10 -15.33
N LEU A 349 -19.74 -19.95 -15.85
CA LEU A 349 -18.50 -19.84 -16.64
C LEU A 349 -17.26 -19.95 -15.74
N ILE A 350 -17.31 -19.39 -14.54
CA ILE A 350 -16.20 -19.40 -13.57
C ILE A 350 -15.92 -20.84 -13.10
N ALA A 351 -16.95 -21.62 -12.84
CA ALA A 351 -16.83 -23.01 -12.38
C ALA A 351 -16.05 -23.91 -13.36
N HIS A 352 -15.95 -23.53 -14.64
CA HIS A 352 -15.21 -24.27 -15.66
C HIS A 352 -13.78 -23.78 -15.86
N ILE A 353 -13.30 -22.84 -15.04
CA ILE A 353 -11.92 -22.34 -15.15
C ILE A 353 -10.95 -23.34 -14.51
N PRO A 354 -9.95 -23.86 -15.26
CA PRO A 354 -8.96 -24.78 -14.71
C PRO A 354 -8.03 -24.09 -13.71
N LEU A 355 -7.76 -24.71 -12.57
CA LEU A 355 -6.83 -24.18 -11.56
C LEU A 355 -5.40 -23.95 -12.12
N PRO A 356 -4.83 -24.82 -12.98
CA PRO A 356 -3.53 -24.55 -13.60
C PRO A 356 -3.52 -23.29 -14.46
N SER A 357 -4.61 -23.02 -15.18
CA SER A 357 -4.75 -21.79 -15.98
C SER A 357 -4.87 -20.54 -15.11
N MET A 358 -5.59 -20.62 -13.99
CA MET A 358 -5.63 -19.55 -12.98
C MET A 358 -4.24 -19.30 -12.41
N ALA A 359 -3.51 -20.34 -12.04
CA ALA A 359 -2.15 -20.23 -11.52
C ALA A 359 -1.20 -19.57 -12.54
N ALA A 360 -1.29 -19.94 -13.83
CA ALA A 360 -0.56 -19.27 -14.90
C ALA A 360 -0.89 -17.77 -15.00
N GLY A 361 -2.16 -17.42 -14.87
CA GLY A 361 -2.61 -16.04 -14.82
C GLY A 361 -2.07 -15.27 -13.62
N ILE A 362 -2.05 -15.90 -12.46
CA ILE A 362 -1.47 -15.30 -11.23
C ILE A 362 0.04 -15.08 -11.40
N LEU A 363 0.79 -16.01 -12.02
CA LEU A 363 2.21 -15.81 -12.32
C LEU A 363 2.43 -14.61 -13.25
N LEU A 364 1.57 -14.42 -14.24
CA LEU A 364 1.64 -13.25 -15.11
C LEU A 364 1.42 -11.93 -14.34
N ILE A 365 0.50 -11.96 -13.36
CA ILE A 365 0.28 -10.83 -12.44
C ILE A 365 1.53 -10.61 -11.57
N CYS A 366 2.11 -11.65 -10.99
CA CYS A 366 3.34 -11.56 -10.18
C CYS A 366 4.50 -10.96 -10.97
N TRP A 367 4.68 -11.38 -12.23
CA TRP A 367 5.67 -10.77 -13.10
C TRP A 367 5.43 -9.29 -13.31
N GLY A 368 4.19 -8.86 -13.41
CA GLY A 368 3.80 -7.44 -13.50
C GLY A 368 4.05 -6.62 -12.23
N LEU A 369 4.23 -7.26 -11.07
CA LEU A 369 4.60 -6.61 -9.82
C LEU A 369 6.11 -6.30 -9.71
N VAL A 370 6.93 -6.94 -10.54
CA VAL A 370 8.40 -6.77 -10.53
C VAL A 370 8.77 -5.51 -11.30
N ASP A 371 8.96 -4.40 -10.59
CA ASP A 371 9.36 -3.10 -11.14
C ASP A 371 10.88 -2.94 -11.14
N ILE A 372 11.55 -3.57 -12.11
CA ILE A 372 13.02 -3.48 -12.30
C ILE A 372 13.49 -2.03 -12.51
N PRO A 373 12.83 -1.17 -13.32
CA PRO A 373 13.19 0.23 -13.45
C PRO A 373 13.26 0.98 -12.12
N SER A 374 12.25 0.84 -11.25
CA SER A 374 12.24 1.48 -9.93
C SER A 374 13.35 0.94 -9.02
N VAL A 375 13.63 -0.36 -9.04
CA VAL A 375 14.77 -0.96 -8.30
C VAL A 375 16.10 -0.37 -8.76
N ARG A 376 16.33 -0.27 -10.07
CA ARG A 376 17.56 0.31 -10.63
C ARG A 376 17.69 1.80 -10.29
N ALA A 377 16.61 2.55 -10.38
CA ALA A 377 16.58 3.96 -10.00
C ALA A 377 16.94 4.14 -8.53
N LEU A 378 16.35 3.34 -7.64
CA LEU A 378 16.60 3.38 -6.22
C LEU A 378 18.06 3.07 -5.87
N PHE A 379 18.66 2.05 -6.50
CA PHE A 379 20.07 1.72 -6.33
C PHE A 379 21.01 2.86 -6.74
N ARG A 380 20.67 3.62 -7.79
CA ARG A 380 21.47 4.75 -8.26
C ARG A 380 21.32 6.01 -7.42
N VAL A 381 20.10 6.27 -6.91
CA VAL A 381 19.77 7.53 -6.25
C VAL A 381 20.09 7.50 -4.75
N SER A 382 19.79 6.39 -4.05
CA SER A 382 19.92 6.33 -2.60
C SER A 382 20.25 4.92 -2.11
N ARG A 383 21.49 4.75 -1.63
CA ARG A 383 21.93 3.47 -1.04
C ARG A 383 21.15 3.09 0.22
N SER A 384 20.78 4.06 1.04
CA SER A 384 19.99 3.79 2.26
C SER A 384 18.58 3.32 1.94
N GLU A 385 17.92 3.94 0.97
CA GLU A 385 16.60 3.52 0.50
C GLU A 385 16.64 2.14 -0.16
N PHE A 386 17.69 1.87 -0.95
CA PHE A 386 17.91 0.54 -1.54
C PHE A 386 18.12 -0.53 -0.45
N LEU A 387 18.87 -0.19 0.62
CA LEU A 387 19.06 -1.11 1.75
C LEU A 387 17.73 -1.38 2.49
N VAL A 388 16.89 -0.37 2.69
CA VAL A 388 15.54 -0.54 3.27
C VAL A 388 14.71 -1.48 2.39
N MET A 389 14.72 -1.27 1.07
CA MET A 389 14.03 -2.15 0.12
C MET A 389 14.53 -3.60 0.23
N LEU A 390 15.86 -3.79 0.24
CA LEU A 390 16.47 -5.13 0.31
C LEU A 390 16.15 -5.81 1.65
N LEU A 391 16.24 -5.09 2.77
CA LEU A 391 15.87 -5.62 4.09
C LEU A 391 14.40 -6.03 4.14
N THR A 392 13.51 -5.21 3.57
CA THR A 392 12.07 -5.54 3.49
C THR A 392 11.82 -6.75 2.60
N LEU A 393 12.50 -6.84 1.44
CA LEU A 393 12.44 -8.00 0.55
C LEU A 393 12.86 -9.29 1.29
N LEU A 394 14.03 -9.27 1.94
CA LEU A 394 14.54 -10.43 2.68
C LEU A 394 13.63 -10.79 3.85
N ALA A 395 13.15 -9.81 4.60
CA ALA A 395 12.19 -10.05 5.66
C ALA A 395 10.90 -10.71 5.12
N THR A 396 10.41 -10.28 3.95
CA THR A 396 9.21 -10.86 3.30
C THR A 396 9.41 -12.32 2.89
N LEU A 397 10.63 -12.73 2.54
CA LEU A 397 10.95 -14.10 2.17
C LEU A 397 11.22 -15.03 3.38
N LEU A 398 11.73 -14.48 4.49
CA LEU A 398 12.23 -15.24 5.63
C LEU A 398 11.29 -15.20 6.85
N LEU A 399 10.50 -14.17 7.00
CA LEU A 399 9.58 -13.94 8.12
C LEU A 399 8.12 -13.99 7.64
N GLU A 400 7.21 -13.97 8.59
CA GLU A 400 5.79 -13.75 8.28
C GLU A 400 5.59 -12.36 7.65
N LEU A 401 4.71 -12.26 6.65
CA LEU A 401 4.53 -11.06 5.85
C LEU A 401 4.15 -9.81 6.68
N GLN A 402 3.34 -9.97 7.72
CA GLN A 402 3.00 -8.86 8.64
C GLN A 402 4.25 -8.34 9.37
N THR A 403 5.10 -9.25 9.88
CA THR A 403 6.36 -8.90 10.55
C THR A 403 7.33 -8.21 9.59
N ALA A 404 7.38 -8.65 8.32
CA ALA A 404 8.20 -8.03 7.29
C ALA A 404 7.81 -6.57 7.01
N ILE A 405 6.50 -6.26 6.99
CA ILE A 405 6.02 -4.87 6.85
C ILE A 405 6.50 -4.02 8.02
N TYR A 406 6.35 -4.50 9.26
CA TYR A 406 6.81 -3.76 10.44
C TYR A 406 8.33 -3.56 10.42
N ALA A 407 9.10 -4.59 10.09
CA ALA A 407 10.55 -4.48 9.97
C ALA A 407 10.96 -3.44 8.92
N GLY A 408 10.31 -3.44 7.77
CA GLY A 408 10.54 -2.47 6.71
C GLY A 408 10.21 -1.03 7.14
N VAL A 409 9.07 -0.82 7.80
CA VAL A 409 8.67 0.49 8.32
C VAL A 409 9.65 0.99 9.38
N LEU A 410 10.04 0.12 10.33
CA LEU A 410 11.02 0.47 11.36
C LEU A 410 12.39 0.79 10.76
N ALA A 411 12.85 0.01 9.79
CA ALA A 411 14.10 0.29 9.08
C ALA A 411 14.03 1.64 8.35
N SER A 412 12.94 1.93 7.65
CA SER A 412 12.73 3.21 6.97
C SER A 412 12.75 4.39 7.95
N LEU A 413 12.06 4.25 9.08
CA LEU A 413 12.02 5.26 10.14
C LEU A 413 13.41 5.47 10.76
N PHE A 414 14.15 4.39 11.01
CA PHE A 414 15.53 4.46 11.52
C PHE A 414 16.44 5.26 10.58
N PHE A 415 16.45 4.95 9.28
CA PHE A 415 17.27 5.69 8.32
C PHE A 415 16.83 7.14 8.16
N TYR A 416 15.51 7.40 8.21
CA TYR A 416 14.96 8.76 8.20
C TYR A 416 15.43 9.56 9.42
N LEU A 417 15.29 9.00 10.64
CA LEU A 417 15.73 9.64 11.88
C LEU A 417 17.25 9.87 11.90
N LYS A 418 18.03 8.86 11.49
CA LYS A 418 19.49 8.98 11.37
C LYS A 418 19.90 10.09 10.42
N ARG A 419 19.23 10.23 9.28
CA ARG A 419 19.50 11.30 8.32
C ARG A 419 19.12 12.67 8.87
N THR A 420 17.98 12.75 9.55
CA THR A 420 17.46 14.01 10.09
C THR A 420 18.22 14.46 11.35
N SER A 421 18.77 13.52 12.14
CA SER A 421 19.58 13.80 13.32
C SER A 421 20.96 14.40 13.02
N GLN A 422 21.38 14.39 11.76
CA GLN A 422 22.65 14.99 11.32
C GLN A 422 22.35 16.09 10.29
N PRO A 423 21.92 17.29 10.73
CA PRO A 423 21.70 18.40 9.83
C PRO A 423 23.00 18.75 9.10
N ARG A 424 22.88 19.22 7.87
CA ARG A 424 24.07 19.68 7.15
C ARG A 424 24.59 20.95 7.78
N VAL A 425 25.85 20.95 8.20
CA VAL A 425 26.53 22.12 8.72
C VAL A 425 27.66 22.48 7.75
N LYS A 426 27.63 23.72 7.25
CA LYS A 426 28.69 24.30 6.41
C LYS A 426 29.51 25.26 7.26
N PHE A 427 30.80 25.20 7.08
CA PHE A 427 31.78 26.03 7.79
C PHE A 427 32.44 27.00 6.84
N TRP A 428 32.56 28.24 7.23
CA TRP A 428 33.45 29.21 6.60
C TRP A 428 33.93 30.24 7.60
N GLN A 429 34.99 30.95 7.26
CA GLN A 429 35.56 32.01 8.07
C GLN A 429 35.21 33.35 7.45
N GLU A 430 34.69 34.29 8.25
CA GLU A 430 34.44 35.68 7.88
C GLU A 430 35.37 36.59 8.73
N GLY A 431 36.58 36.90 8.21
CA GLY A 431 37.61 37.58 9.00
C GLY A 431 38.13 36.68 10.14
N GLU A 432 37.96 37.10 11.37
CA GLU A 432 38.33 36.34 12.59
C GLU A 432 37.15 35.51 13.14
N GLU A 433 35.96 35.60 12.53
CA GLU A 433 34.75 34.93 12.98
C GLU A 433 34.55 33.59 12.28
N GLU A 434 34.16 32.57 13.03
CA GLU A 434 33.83 31.25 12.51
C GLU A 434 32.30 31.12 12.37
N VAL A 435 31.82 30.91 11.13
CA VAL A 435 30.38 30.84 10.84
C VAL A 435 29.97 29.44 10.52
N LEU A 436 28.94 28.96 11.23
CA LEU A 436 28.35 27.62 11.13
C LEU A 436 26.94 27.75 10.53
N ARG A 437 26.76 27.49 9.23
CA ARG A 437 25.41 27.44 8.65
C ARG A 437 24.77 26.10 8.94
N VAL A 438 23.66 26.12 9.66
CA VAL A 438 22.86 24.93 9.95
C VAL A 438 21.71 24.84 8.96
N GLU A 439 21.71 23.77 8.14
CA GLU A 439 20.63 23.50 7.17
C GLU A 439 19.75 22.37 7.71
N GLY A 440 18.62 22.71 8.34
CA GLY A 440 17.65 21.76 8.91
C GLY A 440 17.04 22.22 10.22
N SER A 441 16.38 21.33 10.92
CA SER A 441 15.74 21.60 12.22
C SER A 441 16.68 21.26 13.37
N ILE A 442 16.61 22.04 14.45
CA ILE A 442 17.33 21.79 15.70
C ILE A 442 16.35 21.14 16.69
N PHE A 443 16.42 19.83 16.82
CA PHE A 443 15.53 19.05 17.67
C PHE A 443 16.34 18.02 18.48
N PHE A 444 15.72 17.34 19.43
CA PHE A 444 16.39 16.42 20.36
C PHE A 444 17.38 15.46 19.67
N GLY A 445 17.05 14.95 18.49
CA GLY A 445 17.92 14.03 17.74
C GLY A 445 19.16 14.69 17.14
N ALA A 446 19.13 16.01 16.89
CA ALA A 446 20.23 16.77 16.30
C ALA A 446 21.15 17.43 17.34
N CYS A 447 20.68 17.56 18.59
CA CYS A 447 21.38 18.29 19.64
C CYS A 447 22.81 17.81 19.88
N HIS A 448 23.00 16.52 20.04
CA HIS A 448 24.35 15.97 20.31
C HIS A 448 25.33 16.23 19.16
N TYR A 449 24.87 16.10 17.91
CA TYR A 449 25.69 16.38 16.74
C TYR A 449 26.07 17.86 16.64
N LEU A 450 25.11 18.77 16.81
CA LEU A 450 25.36 20.21 16.79
C LEU A 450 26.24 20.66 17.98
N GLN A 451 26.01 20.09 19.16
CA GLN A 451 26.83 20.36 20.34
C GLN A 451 28.29 20.01 20.10
N GLN A 452 28.59 18.83 19.52
CA GLN A 452 29.96 18.45 19.17
C GLN A 452 30.61 19.43 18.18
N ILE A 453 29.83 19.95 17.24
CA ILE A 453 30.32 20.92 16.26
C ILE A 453 30.65 22.27 16.95
N ILE A 454 29.73 22.79 17.76
CA ILE A 454 29.94 24.05 18.52
C ILE A 454 31.14 23.91 19.45
N GLN A 455 31.35 22.74 20.08
CA GLN A 455 32.48 22.50 20.98
C GLN A 455 33.84 22.44 20.28
N ARG A 456 33.87 22.10 19.00
CA ARG A 456 35.10 22.07 18.17
C ARG A 456 35.46 23.42 17.60
N SER A 457 34.54 24.38 17.62
CA SER A 457 34.80 25.74 17.17
C SER A 457 35.80 26.45 18.09
N ALA A 458 36.82 27.09 17.54
CA ALA A 458 37.89 27.76 18.28
C ALA A 458 37.73 29.29 18.40
N GLY A 459 36.89 29.91 17.56
CA GLY A 459 36.71 31.36 17.50
C GLY A 459 36.17 31.99 18.81
N GLU A 460 36.51 33.22 19.08
CA GLU A 460 35.95 33.99 20.21
C GLU A 460 34.45 34.19 20.09
N ARG A 461 33.97 34.38 18.84
CA ARG A 461 32.54 34.42 18.49
C ARG A 461 32.20 33.21 17.64
N VAL A 462 31.26 32.39 18.10
CA VAL A 462 30.71 31.27 17.37
C VAL A 462 29.39 31.71 16.77
N ILE A 463 29.35 31.89 15.46
CA ILE A 463 28.16 32.37 14.77
C ILE A 463 27.43 31.19 14.14
N ILE A 464 26.18 30.99 14.50
CA ILE A 464 25.27 30.03 13.85
C ILE A 464 24.38 30.79 12.87
N ASP A 465 24.62 30.64 11.56
CA ASP A 465 23.70 31.11 10.52
C ASP A 465 22.45 30.22 10.50
N ALA A 466 21.37 30.73 11.09
CA ALA A 466 20.11 30.02 11.30
C ALA A 466 19.06 30.30 10.20
N HIS A 467 19.44 30.94 9.07
CA HIS A 467 18.50 31.25 7.97
C HIS A 467 17.70 30.03 7.49
N HIS A 468 18.34 28.85 7.47
CA HIS A 468 17.74 27.59 7.06
C HIS A 468 17.24 26.71 8.22
N VAL A 469 17.22 27.23 9.44
CA VAL A 469 16.61 26.56 10.61
C VAL A 469 15.11 26.83 10.60
N ASN A 470 14.33 25.79 10.31
CA ASN A 470 12.89 25.92 10.17
C ASN A 470 12.13 25.70 11.48
N PHE A 471 12.72 24.99 12.41
CA PHE A 471 12.08 24.56 13.66
C PHE A 471 13.16 24.28 14.72
N ILE A 472 12.85 24.66 15.96
CA ILE A 472 13.60 24.30 17.15
C ILE A 472 12.62 23.75 18.20
N ASP A 473 12.97 22.65 18.87
CA ASP A 473 12.20 22.12 19.98
C ASP A 473 12.82 22.48 21.34
N TYR A 474 12.15 22.08 22.42
CA TYR A 474 12.61 22.36 23.78
C TYR A 474 14.04 21.85 24.05
N ALA A 475 14.41 20.67 23.53
CA ALA A 475 15.75 20.12 23.68
C ALA A 475 16.80 20.96 22.94
N GLY A 476 16.46 21.44 21.74
CA GLY A 476 17.29 22.34 20.95
C GLY A 476 17.52 23.68 21.64
N VAL A 477 16.46 24.28 22.19
CA VAL A 477 16.54 25.53 23.00
C VAL A 477 17.46 25.31 24.19
N THR A 478 17.24 24.25 24.97
CA THR A 478 18.03 23.93 26.16
C THR A 478 19.50 23.70 25.82
N MET A 479 19.80 23.00 24.74
CA MET A 479 21.15 22.73 24.27
C MET A 479 21.87 24.05 23.89
N LEU A 480 21.22 24.93 23.10
CA LEU A 480 21.81 26.22 22.71
C LEU A 480 22.06 27.11 23.91
N HIS A 481 21.14 27.16 24.88
CA HIS A 481 21.35 27.93 26.14
C HIS A 481 22.52 27.35 26.94
N GLN A 482 22.65 26.03 27.06
CA GLN A 482 23.77 25.40 27.76
C GLN A 482 25.11 25.73 27.09
N GLU A 483 25.18 25.63 25.75
CA GLU A 483 26.40 25.95 25.01
C GLU A 483 26.73 27.43 25.03
N ALA A 484 25.73 28.31 24.97
CA ALA A 484 25.94 29.76 25.12
C ALA A 484 26.53 30.09 26.49
N ARG A 485 26.00 29.56 27.59
CA ARG A 485 26.54 29.74 28.94
C ARG A 485 27.94 29.14 29.11
N ARG A 486 28.20 27.95 28.50
CA ARG A 486 29.54 27.37 28.50
C ARG A 486 30.56 28.25 27.80
N LEU A 487 30.20 28.83 26.65
CA LEU A 487 31.05 29.76 25.91
C LEU A 487 31.27 31.06 26.68
N GLN A 488 30.21 31.61 27.31
CA GLN A 488 30.32 32.82 28.17
C GLN A 488 31.28 32.61 29.33
N ALA A 489 31.27 31.46 29.98
CA ALA A 489 32.23 31.12 31.04
C ALA A 489 33.68 31.07 30.54
N GLN A 490 33.89 30.93 29.23
CA GLN A 490 35.20 30.96 28.55
C GLN A 490 35.50 32.32 27.91
N GLN A 491 34.73 33.37 28.23
CA GLN A 491 34.79 34.71 27.61
C GLN A 491 34.52 34.68 26.08
N ARG A 492 33.75 33.75 25.64
CA ARG A 492 33.32 33.56 24.23
C ARG A 492 31.82 33.75 24.10
N THR A 493 31.34 34.04 22.90
CA THR A 493 29.90 34.28 22.66
C THR A 493 29.32 33.36 21.61
N LEU A 494 28.05 32.94 21.83
CA LEU A 494 27.24 32.25 20.83
C LEU A 494 26.26 33.25 20.21
N VAL A 495 26.35 33.42 18.91
CA VAL A 495 25.51 34.34 18.14
C VAL A 495 24.65 33.54 17.17
N LEU A 496 23.35 33.83 17.16
CA LEU A 496 22.41 33.30 16.16
C LEU A 496 22.12 34.39 15.12
N ARG A 497 22.65 34.21 13.91
CA ARG A 497 22.50 35.17 12.82
C ARG A 497 21.37 34.75 11.88
N ARG A 498 20.56 35.74 11.45
CA ARG A 498 19.46 35.55 10.48
C ARG A 498 18.43 34.48 10.91
N ALA A 499 18.20 34.37 12.21
CA ALA A 499 17.21 33.43 12.73
C ALA A 499 15.79 33.87 12.39
N ARG A 500 14.92 32.91 12.10
CA ARG A 500 13.50 33.21 11.88
C ARG A 500 12.84 33.70 13.17
N PRO A 501 11.83 34.60 13.09
CA PRO A 501 11.14 35.13 14.28
C PRO A 501 10.62 34.03 15.22
N GLN A 502 10.09 32.93 14.65
CA GLN A 502 9.60 31.78 15.43
C GLN A 502 10.71 31.11 16.25
N VAL A 503 11.93 30.98 15.69
CA VAL A 503 13.07 30.36 16.38
C VAL A 503 13.56 31.28 17.52
N ILE A 504 13.58 32.60 17.29
CA ILE A 504 13.93 33.60 18.31
C ILE A 504 12.92 33.54 19.46
N GLU A 505 11.62 33.54 19.15
CA GLU A 505 10.54 33.46 20.13
C GLU A 505 10.66 32.22 21.01
N GLU A 506 10.91 31.03 20.41
CA GLU A 506 11.08 29.79 21.18
C GLU A 506 12.31 29.84 22.11
N LEU A 507 13.43 30.41 21.64
CA LEU A 507 14.64 30.59 22.48
C LEU A 507 14.40 31.56 23.66
N GLN A 508 13.63 32.60 23.45
CA GLN A 508 13.32 33.58 24.50
C GLN A 508 12.30 33.12 25.53
N LYS A 509 11.45 32.16 25.18
CA LYS A 509 10.41 31.61 26.09
C LYS A 509 10.97 30.91 27.32
N LEU A 510 12.18 30.35 27.26
CA LEU A 510 12.72 29.54 28.36
C LEU A 510 13.12 30.42 29.56
N GLU A 511 13.76 31.58 29.35
CA GLU A 511 14.33 32.44 30.41
C GLU A 511 13.91 33.90 30.28
N GLY A 512 13.08 34.24 29.32
CA GLY A 512 12.72 35.62 28.98
C GLY A 512 13.75 36.28 28.06
N ALA A 513 13.32 37.30 27.32
CA ALA A 513 14.16 37.96 26.32
C ALA A 513 15.39 38.64 26.93
N GLU A 514 15.28 39.16 28.17
CA GLU A 514 16.35 39.88 28.87
C GLU A 514 17.44 38.95 29.42
N HIS A 515 17.14 37.67 29.63
CA HIS A 515 18.04 36.69 30.26
C HIS A 515 18.53 35.61 29.26
N CYS A 516 18.19 35.73 27.98
CA CYS A 516 18.62 34.79 26.97
C CYS A 516 20.15 34.85 26.75
N PRO A 517 20.89 33.75 26.98
CA PRO A 517 22.35 33.76 26.86
C PRO A 517 22.82 33.77 25.41
N VAL A 518 21.93 33.50 24.44
CA VAL A 518 22.22 33.52 23.01
C VAL A 518 22.02 34.92 22.47
N GLN A 519 23.02 35.46 21.78
CA GLN A 519 22.92 36.74 21.09
C GLN A 519 22.26 36.58 19.72
N PHE A 520 21.49 37.56 19.29
CA PHE A 520 20.84 37.58 17.99
C PHE A 520 21.42 38.65 17.09
N GLU A 521 21.65 38.33 15.84
CA GLU A 521 22.17 39.22 14.80
C GLU A 521 21.34 39.07 13.52
N ASP A 522 21.05 40.16 12.84
CA ASP A 522 20.24 40.19 11.62
C ASP A 522 20.93 39.53 10.40
#